data_b0d3703dc4da73edeae8f1a5b4f1b951
#
_entry.id   b0d3703dc4da73edeae8f1a5b4f1b951
#
_cell.length_a   1.000
_cell.length_b   1.000
_cell.length_c   1.000
_cell.angle_alpha   90.00
_cell.angle_beta   90.00
_cell.angle_gamma   90.00
#
_symmetry.space_group_name_H-M   'P 1'
#
loop_
_entity.id
_entity.type
_entity.pdbx_description
1 polymer ?
#
loop_
_entity_poly.entity_id
_entity_poly.type
_entity_poly.pdbx_seq_one_letter_code
_entity_poly.pdbx_strand_id
1 'polypeptide(L)'
;KPICTDGIMNGKETGIDCGGSCIKLCQNSFLPPRIAWGGAKLEKVTNGLYNVAALIINQNINGAALNVPYRISLYDDRGILITEKEGKVTLYAHRNSLAFESALNVGKRIPVKATFEFIQAPVWFKSYDALDGIAIIDKKYNEENNFSSLEVSLENRTLFPLKDILVSVILYNKDGNAIGFSKTIVDNLEAQNGRAVASFTWPINRKDAVTSIEVIPIITPISD
;
A
#
# COMPACT_ATOMS: atom_id res chain seq x y z
N LYS A 1 -24.82 -11.82 28.22
CA LYS A 1 -24.33 -10.45 28.00
C LYS A 1 -24.04 -10.36 26.49
N PRO A 2 -24.59 -9.36 25.77
CA PRO A 2 -24.33 -9.21 24.33
C PRO A 2 -22.83 -9.10 24.06
N ILE A 3 -22.31 -9.88 23.14
CA ILE A 3 -20.91 -9.86 22.71
C ILE A 3 -20.87 -9.88 21.17
N CYS A 4 -19.89 -9.20 20.59
CA CYS A 4 -19.75 -9.04 19.14
C CYS A 4 -19.13 -10.27 18.43
N THR A 5 -19.30 -11.48 18.98
CA THR A 5 -18.71 -12.74 18.45
C THR A 5 -19.53 -13.96 18.85
N ASP A 6 -20.85 -13.79 19.12
CA ASP A 6 -21.73 -14.88 19.57
C ASP A 6 -22.63 -15.43 18.45
N GLY A 7 -22.53 -14.89 17.24
CA GLY A 7 -23.31 -15.32 16.09
C GLY A 7 -24.76 -14.85 16.08
N ILE A 8 -25.15 -13.95 16.99
CA ILE A 8 -26.51 -13.47 17.17
C ILE A 8 -26.54 -11.96 17.16
N MET A 9 -27.41 -11.37 16.34
CA MET A 9 -27.62 -9.92 16.35
C MET A 9 -28.34 -9.51 17.64
N ASN A 10 -27.59 -8.87 18.56
CA ASN A 10 -28.10 -8.46 19.87
C ASN A 10 -27.45 -7.15 20.37
N GLY A 11 -27.89 -6.65 21.52
CA GLY A 11 -27.34 -5.43 22.12
C GLY A 11 -27.50 -4.19 21.25
N LYS A 12 -26.39 -3.59 20.85
CA LYS A 12 -26.33 -2.38 19.97
C LYS A 12 -25.78 -2.69 18.57
N GLU A 13 -25.75 -3.94 18.19
CA GLU A 13 -25.32 -4.35 16.86
C GLU A 13 -26.28 -3.90 15.77
N THR A 14 -25.75 -3.64 14.57
CA THR A 14 -26.56 -3.32 13.39
C THR A 14 -26.60 -4.47 12.38
N GLY A 15 -25.89 -5.54 12.66
CA GLY A 15 -25.88 -6.81 11.96
C GLY A 15 -25.27 -7.87 12.88
N ILE A 16 -25.30 -9.15 12.51
CA ILE A 16 -24.75 -10.24 13.30
C ILE A 16 -23.25 -9.99 13.54
N ASP A 17 -22.84 -9.88 14.81
CA ASP A 17 -21.45 -9.65 15.23
C ASP A 17 -20.78 -8.44 14.55
N CYS A 18 -21.53 -7.43 14.17
CA CYS A 18 -20.96 -6.24 13.51
C CYS A 18 -21.77 -4.96 13.72
N GLY A 19 -21.10 -3.83 13.58
CA GLY A 19 -21.69 -2.49 13.65
C GLY A 19 -22.03 -2.05 15.09
N GLY A 20 -22.68 -0.92 15.23
CA GLY A 20 -23.04 -0.35 16.53
C GLY A 20 -21.84 -0.18 17.44
N SER A 21 -21.80 -0.93 18.57
CA SER A 21 -20.68 -0.89 19.53
C SER A 21 -19.52 -1.83 19.15
N CYS A 22 -19.69 -2.71 18.16
CA CYS A 22 -18.65 -3.64 17.74
C CYS A 22 -17.50 -2.91 17.03
N ILE A 23 -16.28 -3.45 17.19
CA ILE A 23 -15.11 -2.96 16.45
C ILE A 23 -15.20 -3.36 14.98
N LYS A 24 -15.73 -4.57 14.69
CA LYS A 24 -16.02 -5.04 13.34
C LYS A 24 -17.20 -4.28 12.76
N LEU A 25 -17.04 -3.79 11.55
CA LEU A 25 -18.07 -3.06 10.83
C LEU A 25 -18.83 -3.99 9.89
N CYS A 26 -20.13 -3.72 9.68
CA CYS A 26 -20.92 -4.53 8.76
C CYS A 26 -20.53 -4.25 7.31
N GLN A 27 -20.26 -5.31 6.54
CA GLN A 27 -19.73 -5.23 5.17
C GLN A 27 -20.57 -4.35 4.24
N ASN A 28 -21.89 -4.45 4.33
CA ASN A 28 -22.83 -3.72 3.46
C ASN A 28 -22.83 -2.20 3.65
N SER A 29 -22.13 -1.68 4.66
CA SER A 29 -22.01 -0.26 4.96
C SER A 29 -20.82 0.42 4.29
N PHE A 30 -20.00 -0.35 3.54
CA PHE A 30 -18.74 0.12 3.00
C PHE A 30 -18.67 0.01 1.48
N LEU A 31 -18.05 1.02 0.88
CA LEU A 31 -17.71 1.00 -0.54
C LEU A 31 -16.53 0.06 -0.79
N PRO A 32 -16.53 -0.70 -1.89
CA PRO A 32 -15.37 -1.49 -2.27
C PRO A 32 -14.17 -0.57 -2.55
N PRO A 33 -12.93 -0.98 -2.20
CA PRO A 33 -11.75 -0.23 -2.54
C PRO A 33 -11.62 -0.06 -4.05
N ARG A 34 -11.22 1.13 -4.51
CA ARG A 34 -10.99 1.42 -5.92
C ARG A 34 -9.52 1.15 -6.28
N ILE A 35 -9.30 0.41 -7.34
CA ILE A 35 -7.96 0.25 -7.92
C ILE A 35 -7.71 1.41 -8.88
N ALA A 36 -6.70 2.22 -8.58
CA ALA A 36 -6.29 3.32 -9.43
C ALA A 36 -5.60 2.82 -10.72
N TRP A 37 -5.27 3.72 -11.62
CA TRP A 37 -4.55 3.48 -12.89
C TRP A 37 -5.21 2.48 -13.84
N GLY A 38 -6.45 2.06 -13.57
CA GLY A 38 -7.14 1.01 -14.32
C GLY A 38 -6.57 -0.39 -14.11
N GLY A 39 -5.77 -0.61 -13.04
CA GLY A 39 -5.17 -1.89 -12.69
C GLY A 39 -3.74 -1.78 -12.17
N ALA A 40 -3.02 -2.90 -12.15
CA ALA A 40 -1.61 -2.92 -11.76
C ALA A 40 -0.69 -2.35 -12.85
N LYS A 41 0.43 -1.75 -12.43
CA LYS A 41 1.47 -1.20 -13.30
C LYS A 41 2.75 -2.00 -13.21
N LEU A 42 3.43 -2.11 -14.34
CA LEU A 42 4.70 -2.80 -14.51
C LEU A 42 5.85 -1.80 -14.58
N GLU A 43 6.93 -2.09 -13.86
CA GLU A 43 8.22 -1.41 -13.99
C GLU A 43 9.30 -2.45 -14.29
N LYS A 44 9.99 -2.31 -15.42
CA LYS A 44 11.11 -3.19 -15.76
C LYS A 44 12.32 -2.79 -14.92
N VAL A 45 12.82 -3.70 -14.09
CA VAL A 45 14.04 -3.48 -13.29
C VAL A 45 15.28 -3.82 -14.11
N THR A 46 15.30 -5.02 -14.69
CA THR A 46 16.34 -5.50 -15.59
C THR A 46 15.76 -6.57 -16.51
N ASN A 47 16.58 -7.22 -17.32
CA ASN A 47 16.11 -8.30 -18.17
C ASN A 47 15.60 -9.48 -17.32
N GLY A 48 14.34 -9.85 -17.55
CA GLY A 48 13.66 -10.93 -16.83
C GLY A 48 13.18 -10.59 -15.42
N LEU A 49 13.38 -9.35 -14.91
CA LEU A 49 12.91 -8.93 -13.60
C LEU A 49 12.04 -7.68 -13.70
N TYR A 50 10.86 -7.74 -13.07
CA TYR A 50 9.89 -6.65 -13.05
C TYR A 50 9.39 -6.37 -11.63
N ASN A 51 9.23 -5.09 -11.33
CA ASN A 51 8.43 -4.63 -10.21
C ASN A 51 6.98 -4.45 -10.68
N VAL A 52 6.04 -4.69 -9.79
CA VAL A 52 4.62 -4.51 -10.06
C VAL A 52 3.95 -3.84 -8.88
N ALA A 53 3.11 -2.85 -9.17
CA ALA A 53 2.35 -2.16 -8.13
C ALA A 53 0.90 -1.94 -8.53
N ALA A 54 0.00 -1.94 -7.54
CA ALA A 54 -1.37 -1.48 -7.66
C ALA A 54 -1.67 -0.46 -6.56
N LEU A 55 -2.14 0.71 -6.94
CA LEU A 55 -2.58 1.75 -6.01
C LEU A 55 -4.04 1.51 -5.66
N ILE A 56 -4.30 1.34 -4.38
CA ILE A 56 -5.62 1.02 -3.83
C ILE A 56 -6.09 2.24 -3.03
N ILE A 57 -7.28 2.72 -3.36
CA ILE A 57 -7.91 3.87 -2.73
C ILE A 57 -9.05 3.36 -1.85
N ASN A 58 -8.92 3.52 -0.54
CA ASN A 58 -9.99 3.29 0.39
C ASN A 58 -10.80 4.59 0.59
N GLN A 59 -12.02 4.61 0.05
CA GLN A 59 -12.92 5.77 0.12
C GLN A 59 -13.70 5.84 1.44
N ASN A 60 -13.61 4.81 2.27
CA ASN A 60 -14.36 4.72 3.52
C ASN A 60 -13.66 5.57 4.61
N ILE A 61 -14.42 6.49 5.22
CA ILE A 61 -13.89 7.50 6.14
C ILE A 61 -13.47 6.90 7.49
N ASN A 62 -14.15 5.83 7.93
CA ASN A 62 -14.00 5.26 9.27
C ASN A 62 -13.75 3.74 9.28
N GLY A 63 -13.44 3.18 8.12
CA GLY A 63 -13.20 1.75 7.96
C GLY A 63 -11.77 1.45 7.53
N ALA A 64 -11.05 0.65 8.29
CA ALA A 64 -9.78 0.04 7.90
C ALA A 64 -9.94 -1.47 7.69
N ALA A 65 -9.17 -2.06 6.79
CA ALA A 65 -9.07 -3.49 6.61
C ALA A 65 -7.61 -3.91 6.66
N LEU A 66 -7.29 -4.83 7.57
CA LEU A 66 -5.91 -5.23 7.85
C LEU A 66 -5.54 -6.50 7.10
N ASN A 67 -4.31 -6.54 6.59
CA ASN A 67 -3.71 -7.73 5.98
C ASN A 67 -4.61 -8.39 4.91
N VAL A 68 -5.27 -7.57 4.08
CA VAL A 68 -6.15 -8.06 3.01
C VAL A 68 -5.33 -8.81 1.98
N PRO A 69 -5.58 -10.12 1.74
CA PRO A 69 -4.81 -10.89 0.79
C PRO A 69 -5.17 -10.49 -0.64
N TYR A 70 -4.13 -10.36 -1.47
CA TYR A 70 -4.28 -10.05 -2.89
C TYR A 70 -3.40 -10.96 -3.75
N ARG A 71 -3.70 -10.98 -5.05
CA ARG A 71 -2.89 -11.59 -6.10
C ARG A 71 -2.60 -10.57 -7.18
N ILE A 72 -1.34 -10.55 -7.62
CA ILE A 72 -0.90 -9.86 -8.82
C ILE A 72 -0.48 -10.92 -9.84
N SER A 73 -0.99 -10.82 -11.07
CA SER A 73 -0.69 -11.75 -12.16
C SER A 73 -0.16 -11.01 -13.38
N LEU A 74 0.89 -11.55 -14.02
CA LEU A 74 1.54 -10.97 -15.18
C LEU A 74 1.26 -11.81 -16.42
N TYR A 75 0.93 -11.15 -17.51
CA TYR A 75 0.56 -11.79 -18.79
C TYR A 75 1.40 -11.25 -19.94
N ASP A 76 1.66 -12.12 -20.92
CA ASP A 76 2.28 -11.74 -22.18
C ASP A 76 1.27 -11.11 -23.16
N ASP A 77 1.74 -10.80 -24.38
CA ASP A 77 0.96 -10.21 -25.47
C ASP A 77 -0.15 -11.12 -26.00
N ARG A 78 -0.08 -12.42 -25.74
CA ARG A 78 -1.10 -13.42 -26.08
C ARG A 78 -2.11 -13.63 -24.97
N GLY A 79 -1.98 -12.91 -23.84
CA GLY A 79 -2.81 -13.10 -22.67
C GLY A 79 -2.50 -14.36 -21.87
N ILE A 80 -1.32 -14.99 -22.10
CA ILE A 80 -0.90 -16.18 -21.36
C ILE A 80 -0.23 -15.75 -20.06
N LEU A 81 -0.64 -16.35 -18.95
CA LEU A 81 -0.04 -16.13 -17.64
C LEU A 81 1.46 -16.44 -17.65
N ILE A 82 2.28 -15.50 -17.19
CA ILE A 82 3.72 -15.68 -17.04
C ILE A 82 4.06 -16.10 -15.61
N THR A 83 3.59 -15.33 -14.66
CA THR A 83 3.83 -15.55 -13.23
C THR A 83 2.76 -14.83 -12.42
N GLU A 84 2.58 -15.26 -11.19
CA GLU A 84 1.73 -14.59 -10.22
C GLU A 84 2.40 -14.52 -8.85
N LYS A 85 1.99 -13.57 -8.04
CA LYS A 85 2.47 -13.39 -6.68
C LYS A 85 1.32 -12.96 -5.78
N GLU A 86 1.23 -13.62 -4.64
CA GLU A 86 0.31 -13.24 -3.57
C GLU A 86 1.02 -12.41 -2.52
N GLY A 87 0.28 -11.48 -1.95
CA GLY A 87 0.73 -10.60 -0.89
C GLY A 87 -0.42 -10.17 0.00
N LYS A 88 -0.13 -9.30 0.95
CA LYS A 88 -1.12 -8.69 1.84
C LYS A 88 -0.96 -7.18 1.85
N VAL A 89 -2.07 -6.47 1.93
CA VAL A 89 -2.11 -5.01 2.02
C VAL A 89 -3.06 -4.57 3.12
N THR A 90 -2.67 -3.55 3.88
CA THR A 90 -3.54 -2.90 4.86
C THR A 90 -4.14 -1.65 4.25
N LEU A 91 -5.45 -1.50 4.38
CA LEU A 91 -6.24 -0.38 3.86
C LEU A 91 -6.68 0.47 5.04
N TYR A 92 -6.05 1.63 5.24
CA TYR A 92 -6.48 2.59 6.26
C TYR A 92 -7.62 3.46 5.76
N ALA A 93 -8.41 3.98 6.69
CA ALA A 93 -9.56 4.82 6.41
C ALA A 93 -9.15 6.05 5.58
N HIS A 94 -9.88 6.31 4.49
CA HIS A 94 -9.70 7.47 3.62
C HIS A 94 -8.27 7.69 3.11
N ARG A 95 -7.51 6.60 2.89
CA ARG A 95 -6.10 6.66 2.47
C ARG A 95 -5.81 5.77 1.28
N ASN A 96 -4.73 6.11 0.60
CA ASN A 96 -4.11 5.27 -0.42
C ASN A 96 -3.26 4.19 0.24
N SER A 97 -3.19 3.02 -0.39
CA SER A 97 -2.28 1.93 -0.04
C SER A 97 -1.65 1.37 -1.30
N LEU A 98 -0.39 0.98 -1.25
CA LEU A 98 0.31 0.39 -2.38
C LEU A 98 0.53 -1.11 -2.17
N ALA A 99 -0.12 -1.94 -2.97
CA ALA A 99 0.29 -3.32 -3.15
C ALA A 99 1.50 -3.33 -4.08
N PHE A 100 2.63 -3.84 -3.63
CA PHE A 100 3.89 -3.79 -4.36
C PHE A 100 4.65 -5.10 -4.21
N GLU A 101 5.00 -5.70 -5.35
CA GLU A 101 5.84 -6.88 -5.46
C GLU A 101 7.08 -6.54 -6.28
N SER A 102 8.25 -6.81 -5.70
CA SER A 102 9.54 -6.50 -6.32
C SER A 102 10.17 -7.72 -6.97
N ALA A 103 10.95 -7.46 -8.03
CA ALA A 103 11.82 -8.42 -8.69
C ALA A 103 11.13 -9.74 -9.11
N LEU A 104 9.89 -9.65 -9.63
CA LEU A 104 9.19 -10.80 -10.18
C LEU A 104 9.97 -11.35 -11.39
N ASN A 105 10.36 -12.61 -11.29
CA ASN A 105 11.10 -13.28 -12.35
C ASN A 105 10.14 -13.76 -13.44
N VAL A 106 10.33 -13.29 -14.66
CA VAL A 106 9.55 -13.64 -15.85
C VAL A 106 10.36 -14.44 -16.87
N GLY A 107 11.61 -14.76 -16.55
CA GLY A 107 12.54 -15.48 -17.44
C GLY A 107 12.81 -14.69 -18.71
N LYS A 108 12.62 -15.33 -19.87
CA LYS A 108 12.78 -14.70 -21.20
C LYS A 108 11.49 -14.08 -21.74
N ARG A 109 10.37 -14.21 -21.04
CA ARG A 109 9.07 -13.67 -21.48
C ARG A 109 8.98 -12.18 -21.15
N ILE A 110 8.19 -11.45 -21.92
CA ILE A 110 7.98 -10.03 -21.74
C ILE A 110 6.53 -9.81 -21.29
N PRO A 111 6.29 -9.40 -20.04
CA PRO A 111 4.95 -9.06 -19.59
C PRO A 111 4.52 -7.72 -20.20
N VAL A 112 3.29 -7.70 -20.71
CA VAL A 112 2.65 -6.49 -21.29
C VAL A 112 1.43 -6.06 -20.48
N LYS A 113 0.92 -6.94 -19.62
CA LYS A 113 -0.25 -6.68 -18.78
C LYS A 113 -0.03 -7.22 -17.37
N ALA A 114 -0.43 -6.44 -16.38
CA ALA A 114 -0.55 -6.87 -14.99
C ALA A 114 -2.00 -6.71 -14.51
N THR A 115 -2.47 -7.66 -13.71
CA THR A 115 -3.76 -7.57 -13.02
C THR A 115 -3.56 -7.61 -11.52
N PHE A 116 -4.50 -7.03 -10.81
CA PHE A 116 -4.62 -7.06 -9.36
C PHE A 116 -6.02 -7.53 -8.98
N GLU A 117 -6.10 -8.43 -8.01
CA GLU A 117 -7.37 -8.83 -7.41
C GLU A 117 -7.20 -9.07 -5.91
N PHE A 118 -8.24 -8.80 -5.14
CA PHE A 118 -8.32 -9.28 -3.77
C PHE A 118 -8.73 -10.75 -3.78
N ILE A 119 -7.98 -11.62 -3.09
CA ILE A 119 -8.31 -13.04 -2.94
C ILE A 119 -9.53 -13.21 -2.05
N GLN A 120 -9.68 -12.31 -1.08
CA GLN A 120 -10.82 -12.25 -0.17
C GLN A 120 -11.31 -10.81 -0.05
N ALA A 121 -12.61 -10.64 0.15
CA ALA A 121 -13.18 -9.32 0.41
C ALA A 121 -12.57 -8.72 1.69
N PRO A 122 -12.26 -7.42 1.71
CA PRO A 122 -11.79 -6.74 2.92
C PRO A 122 -12.78 -6.88 4.07
N VAL A 123 -12.30 -7.25 5.25
CA VAL A 123 -13.09 -7.20 6.49
C VAL A 123 -12.82 -5.86 7.17
N TRP A 124 -13.87 -5.08 7.36
CA TRP A 124 -13.76 -3.71 7.84
C TRP A 124 -13.85 -3.63 9.37
N PHE A 125 -12.94 -2.85 9.94
CA PHE A 125 -12.89 -2.52 11.36
C PHE A 125 -12.92 -1.01 11.55
N LYS A 126 -13.41 -0.54 12.69
CA LYS A 126 -13.32 0.88 13.04
C LYS A 126 -11.86 1.30 13.06
N SER A 127 -11.56 2.33 12.29
CA SER A 127 -10.22 2.92 12.25
C SER A 127 -10.13 4.07 13.24
N TYR A 128 -9.06 4.06 14.02
CA TYR A 128 -8.59 5.22 14.77
C TYR A 128 -7.33 5.70 14.07
N ASP A 129 -7.33 6.94 13.59
CA ASP A 129 -6.30 7.49 12.67
C ASP A 129 -4.95 7.70 13.39
N ALA A 130 -4.23 6.62 13.70
CA ALA A 130 -2.87 6.70 14.23
C ALA A 130 -1.87 7.29 13.23
N LEU A 131 -2.20 7.29 11.93
CA LEU A 131 -1.31 7.76 10.86
C LEU A 131 -1.25 9.29 10.73
N ASP A 132 -2.20 10.04 11.29
CA ASP A 132 -2.19 11.50 11.25
C ASP A 132 -1.00 12.12 12.01
N GLY A 133 -0.35 11.30 12.84
CA GLY A 133 0.85 11.69 13.55
C GLY A 133 2.16 11.53 12.79
N ILE A 134 2.19 10.94 11.60
CA ILE A 134 3.40 10.83 10.77
C ILE A 134 3.41 11.95 9.75
N ALA A 135 4.35 12.88 9.90
CA ALA A 135 4.58 13.94 8.93
C ALA A 135 5.75 13.61 8.00
N ILE A 136 5.57 13.89 6.71
CA ILE A 136 6.66 13.90 5.73
C ILE A 136 7.19 15.32 5.71
N ILE A 137 8.42 15.53 6.22
CA ILE A 137 9.00 16.86 6.40
C ILE A 137 9.95 17.24 5.27
N ASP A 138 10.52 16.26 4.56
CA ASP A 138 11.41 16.51 3.42
C ASP A 138 11.43 15.33 2.45
N LYS A 139 11.73 15.61 1.18
CA LYS A 139 11.95 14.64 0.10
C LYS A 139 13.11 15.11 -0.76
N LYS A 140 14.24 14.39 -0.72
CA LYS A 140 15.41 14.66 -1.53
C LYS A 140 15.55 13.62 -2.61
N TYR A 141 15.24 14.00 -3.83
CA TYR A 141 15.37 13.13 -5.00
C TYR A 141 16.57 13.56 -5.82
N ASN A 142 17.44 12.60 -6.17
CA ASN A 142 18.62 12.81 -7.00
C ASN A 142 18.69 11.76 -8.10
N GLU A 143 19.19 12.18 -9.26
CA GLU A 143 19.55 11.29 -10.37
C GLU A 143 21.04 11.45 -10.65
N GLU A 144 21.81 10.37 -10.48
CA GLU A 144 23.25 10.35 -10.73
C GLU A 144 23.61 9.09 -11.52
N ASN A 145 24.34 9.29 -12.64
CA ASN A 145 24.79 8.22 -13.51
C ASN A 145 23.62 7.30 -13.95
N ASN A 146 23.60 6.06 -13.47
CA ASN A 146 22.60 5.06 -13.83
C ASN A 146 21.62 4.74 -12.69
N PHE A 147 21.61 5.53 -11.60
CA PHE A 147 20.74 5.33 -10.45
C PHE A 147 20.03 6.62 -10.06
N SER A 148 18.80 6.48 -9.60
CA SER A 148 18.13 7.54 -8.86
C SER A 148 17.96 7.13 -7.41
N SER A 149 18.02 8.09 -6.51
CA SER A 149 17.83 7.93 -5.08
C SER A 149 16.79 8.89 -4.55
N LEU A 150 16.09 8.47 -3.52
CA LEU A 150 15.16 9.30 -2.78
C LEU A 150 15.38 9.09 -1.29
N GLU A 151 15.55 10.17 -0.57
CA GLU A 151 15.49 10.20 0.89
C GLU A 151 14.21 10.91 1.31
N VAL A 152 13.42 10.25 2.17
CA VAL A 152 12.20 10.79 2.75
C VAL A 152 12.40 10.94 4.24
N SER A 153 12.34 12.17 4.72
CA SER A 153 12.42 12.45 6.16
C SER A 153 11.02 12.41 6.77
N LEU A 154 10.84 11.55 7.75
CA LEU A 154 9.62 11.35 8.52
C LEU A 154 9.77 11.96 9.91
N GLU A 155 8.68 12.50 10.46
CA GLU A 155 8.61 13.03 11.82
C GLU A 155 7.37 12.47 12.53
N ASN A 156 7.55 11.91 13.73
CA ASN A 156 6.48 11.42 14.57
C ASN A 156 5.95 12.54 15.48
N ARG A 157 4.75 12.99 15.23
CA ARG A 157 4.06 14.02 16.02
C ARG A 157 3.17 13.46 17.13
N THR A 158 3.18 12.13 17.32
CA THR A 158 2.41 11.49 18.38
C THR A 158 3.19 11.47 19.70
N LEU A 159 2.49 11.12 20.78
CA LEU A 159 3.08 10.97 22.11
C LEU A 159 3.74 9.60 22.32
N PHE A 160 3.64 8.69 21.35
CA PHE A 160 4.13 7.31 21.46
C PHE A 160 5.13 7.01 20.35
N PRO A 161 6.16 6.20 20.58
CA PRO A 161 7.04 5.74 19.51
C PRO A 161 6.25 4.84 18.55
N LEU A 162 6.57 4.95 17.27
CA LEU A 162 5.99 4.14 16.20
C LEU A 162 7.05 3.17 15.68
N LYS A 163 6.62 1.93 15.41
CA LYS A 163 7.50 0.85 14.95
C LYS A 163 7.00 0.26 13.64
N ASP A 164 7.92 -0.35 12.90
CA ASP A 164 7.63 -1.13 11.69
C ASP A 164 6.81 -0.33 10.67
N ILE A 165 7.20 0.94 10.45
CA ILE A 165 6.49 1.82 9.52
C ILE A 165 6.88 1.43 8.10
N LEU A 166 5.93 0.85 7.38
CA LEU A 166 6.10 0.60 5.94
C LEU A 166 5.95 1.92 5.19
N VAL A 167 7.00 2.34 4.50
CA VAL A 167 6.98 3.54 3.66
C VAL A 167 7.00 3.09 2.21
N SER A 168 5.92 3.34 1.50
CA SER A 168 5.81 3.11 0.06
C SER A 168 5.96 4.42 -0.69
N VAL A 169 6.57 4.37 -1.88
CA VAL A 169 6.73 5.54 -2.75
C VAL A 169 6.34 5.23 -4.17
N ILE A 170 5.80 6.24 -4.83
CA ILE A 170 5.42 6.23 -6.24
C ILE A 170 6.05 7.44 -6.91
N LEU A 171 6.77 7.21 -8.00
CA LEU A 171 7.32 8.24 -8.86
C LEU A 171 6.38 8.48 -10.04
N TYR A 172 6.06 9.73 -10.32
CA TYR A 172 5.18 10.12 -11.43
C TYR A 172 5.93 10.99 -12.45
N ASN A 173 5.58 10.81 -13.72
CA ASN A 173 6.02 11.72 -14.78
C ASN A 173 5.09 12.95 -14.90
N LYS A 174 5.39 13.84 -15.83
CA LYS A 174 4.62 15.09 -16.09
C LYS A 174 3.16 14.84 -16.49
N ASP A 175 2.84 13.68 -17.03
CA ASP A 175 1.50 13.31 -17.47
C ASP A 175 0.71 12.61 -16.36
N GLY A 176 1.28 12.51 -15.15
CA GLY A 176 0.67 11.83 -14.00
C GLY A 176 0.71 10.30 -14.08
N ASN A 177 1.51 9.75 -15.00
CA ASN A 177 1.72 8.30 -15.06
C ASN A 177 2.71 7.86 -14.00
N ALA A 178 2.38 6.81 -13.28
CA ALA A 178 3.28 6.17 -12.34
C ALA A 178 4.38 5.41 -13.11
N ILE A 179 5.65 5.76 -12.85
CA ILE A 179 6.83 5.30 -13.59
C ILE A 179 7.89 4.62 -12.73
N GLY A 180 7.70 4.58 -11.42
CA GLY A 180 8.59 3.89 -10.50
C GLY A 180 7.91 3.65 -9.16
N PHE A 181 8.28 2.54 -8.51
CA PHE A 181 7.70 2.11 -7.23
C PHE A 181 8.78 1.57 -6.34
N SER A 182 8.64 1.78 -5.03
CA SER A 182 9.46 1.10 -4.03
C SER A 182 8.78 1.08 -2.67
N LYS A 183 9.27 0.23 -1.78
CA LYS A 183 8.89 0.23 -0.36
C LYS A 183 10.08 -0.07 0.52
N THR A 184 10.11 0.50 1.71
CA THR A 184 11.07 0.21 2.76
C THR A 184 10.38 0.23 4.11
N ILE A 185 11.05 -0.27 5.14
CA ILE A 185 10.56 -0.25 6.52
C ILE A 185 11.45 0.69 7.32
N VAL A 186 10.83 1.55 8.12
CA VAL A 186 11.46 2.32 9.17
C VAL A 186 11.15 1.61 10.49
N ASP A 187 12.15 0.99 11.09
CA ASP A 187 11.98 0.11 12.24
C ASP A 187 11.47 0.85 13.48
N ASN A 188 11.93 2.08 13.68
CA ASN A 188 11.57 2.89 14.83
C ASN A 188 11.51 4.39 14.48
N LEU A 189 10.49 5.06 14.98
CA LEU A 189 10.32 6.51 14.88
C LEU A 189 9.90 7.04 16.25
N GLU A 190 10.86 7.60 16.97
CA GLU A 190 10.67 8.07 18.33
C GLU A 190 9.53 9.08 18.45
N ALA A 191 8.91 9.14 19.64
CA ALA A 191 7.80 10.06 19.93
C ALA A 191 8.27 11.52 19.94
N GLN A 192 7.31 12.44 19.98
CA GLN A 192 7.54 13.85 20.26
C GLN A 192 8.55 14.52 19.31
N ASN A 193 8.24 14.49 18.01
CA ASN A 193 9.06 15.02 16.92
C ASN A 193 10.36 14.22 16.64
N GLY A 194 10.43 12.97 17.07
CA GLY A 194 11.47 12.04 16.63
C GLY A 194 11.46 11.92 15.10
N ARG A 195 12.65 11.80 14.51
CA ARG A 195 12.86 11.79 13.06
C ARG A 195 13.56 10.53 12.60
N ALA A 196 13.19 10.08 11.40
CA ALA A 196 13.88 8.99 10.69
C ALA A 196 13.89 9.27 9.19
N VAL A 197 14.83 8.63 8.48
CA VAL A 197 14.95 8.74 7.02
C VAL A 197 14.67 7.39 6.41
N ALA A 198 13.74 7.37 5.48
CA ALA A 198 13.48 6.24 4.60
C ALA A 198 14.22 6.46 3.27
N SER A 199 15.10 5.52 2.89
CA SER A 199 15.92 5.63 1.68
C SER A 199 15.47 4.63 0.63
N PHE A 200 15.49 5.08 -0.63
CA PHE A 200 15.07 4.31 -1.79
C PHE A 200 16.06 4.50 -2.94
N THR A 201 16.26 3.47 -3.75
CA THR A 201 17.09 3.53 -4.94
C THR A 201 16.44 2.78 -6.10
N TRP A 202 16.63 3.30 -7.31
CA TRP A 202 16.18 2.67 -8.55
C TRP A 202 17.29 2.71 -9.61
N PRO A 203 17.43 1.67 -10.44
CA PRO A 203 18.20 1.80 -11.67
C PRO A 203 17.48 2.77 -12.62
N ILE A 204 18.22 3.68 -13.28
CA ILE A 204 17.64 4.55 -14.28
C ILE A 204 17.54 3.79 -15.60
N ASN A 205 16.39 3.21 -15.86
CA ASN A 205 16.03 2.57 -17.13
C ASN A 205 14.70 3.09 -17.68
N ARG A 206 14.15 4.15 -17.06
CA ARG A 206 12.94 4.84 -17.51
C ARG A 206 13.27 5.96 -18.49
N LYS A 207 12.34 6.20 -19.41
CA LYS A 207 12.48 7.26 -20.44
C LYS A 207 12.00 8.63 -19.96
N ASP A 208 11.10 8.63 -18.97
CA ASP A 208 10.43 9.84 -18.50
C ASP A 208 11.09 10.37 -17.23
N ALA A 209 11.23 11.69 -17.14
CA ALA A 209 11.69 12.37 -15.93
C ALA A 209 10.64 12.29 -14.82
N VAL A 210 11.11 12.21 -13.58
CA VAL A 210 10.26 12.29 -12.39
C VAL A 210 9.87 13.73 -12.12
N THR A 211 8.58 14.00 -12.01
CA THR A 211 8.05 15.35 -11.75
C THR A 211 7.32 15.46 -10.41
N SER A 212 6.81 14.35 -9.88
CA SER A 212 6.21 14.32 -8.56
C SER A 212 6.42 12.97 -7.86
N ILE A 213 6.35 12.98 -6.54
CA ILE A 213 6.61 11.82 -5.70
C ILE A 213 5.52 11.75 -4.63
N GLU A 214 4.76 10.66 -4.64
CA GLU A 214 3.82 10.31 -3.59
C GLU A 214 4.51 9.39 -2.57
N VAL A 215 4.32 9.69 -1.30
CA VAL A 215 4.86 8.91 -0.18
C VAL A 215 3.69 8.46 0.68
N ILE A 216 3.61 7.16 0.93
CA ILE A 216 2.51 6.52 1.66
C ILE A 216 3.11 5.77 2.86
N PRO A 217 3.18 6.40 4.04
CA PRO A 217 3.55 5.71 5.26
C PRO A 217 2.36 4.89 5.78
N ILE A 218 2.63 3.68 6.24
CA ILE A 218 1.65 2.77 6.85
C ILE A 218 2.27 2.17 8.09
N ILE A 219 1.61 2.26 9.23
CA ILE A 219 2.00 1.53 10.44
C ILE A 219 1.55 0.08 10.25
N THR A 220 2.49 -0.85 10.24
CA THR A 220 2.15 -2.27 10.15
C THR A 220 1.46 -2.69 11.43
N PRO A 221 0.23 -3.24 11.38
CA PRO A 221 -0.39 -3.76 12.58
C PRO A 221 0.49 -4.87 13.18
N ILE A 222 0.74 -4.80 14.48
CA ILE A 222 1.39 -5.89 15.19
C ILE A 222 0.49 -7.11 15.02
N SER A 223 0.98 -8.15 14.35
CA SER A 223 0.32 -9.45 14.31
C SER A 223 0.53 -10.09 15.67
N ASP A 224 -0.54 -10.20 16.46
CA ASP A 224 -0.56 -11.07 17.63
C ASP A 224 -0.32 -12.53 17.23
#